data_c0fb9594dd64267f639df2e2060aa0ad
#
_entry.id   c0fb9594dd64267f639df2e2060aa0ad
#
_cell.length_a   1.000
_cell.length_b   1.000
_cell.length_c   1.000
_cell.angle_alpha   90.00
_cell.angle_beta   90.00
_cell.angle_gamma   90.00
#
_symmetry.space_group_name_H-M   'P 1'
#
loop_
_entity.id
_entity.type
_entity.pdbx_description
1 polymer ?
#
loop_
_entity_poly.entity_id
_entity_poly.type
_entity_poly.pdbx_seq_one_letter_code
_entity_poly.pdbx_strand_id
1 'polypeptide(L)'
;MDYTNKVVAITGGARGIGLAMAQAFHARGAQIALADLDGAEAAAQAFDGLGMTMDVTVEGQVAEFVQKTEAALGPIDVYVSNAGVLMTDEPSWDAAGATDANWQLAFEVNLMGAVRGARHAWPGMRERGGGIFVIVASAAGLLAQIGAAPYTATKHAAVAFAESLSIAHGDDGLQVVCVCPQGVRTAMLGDSEDGGIAGVDGIVEPSAVAQVTLTAIEEKTFFALPHPNVADYETMRAGQRDRWLGGMRKFRRKIMSERGRPI
;
A
#
# COMPACT_ATOMS: atom_id res chain seq x y z
N MET A 1 12.78 -13.73 -10.08
CA MET A 1 12.83 -14.69 -8.94
C MET A 1 11.77 -15.75 -9.13
N ASP A 2 12.03 -17.01 -8.78
CA ASP A 2 11.06 -18.11 -8.74
C ASP A 2 10.41 -18.13 -7.35
N TYR A 3 9.08 -18.23 -7.29
CA TYR A 3 8.30 -18.30 -6.05
C TYR A 3 7.65 -19.68 -5.86
N THR A 4 8.10 -20.71 -6.58
CA THR A 4 7.62 -22.08 -6.41
C THR A 4 7.71 -22.51 -4.93
N ASN A 5 6.60 -22.99 -4.39
CA ASN A 5 6.42 -23.36 -2.99
C ASN A 5 6.54 -22.21 -1.97
N LYS A 6 6.53 -20.93 -2.42
CA LYS A 6 6.48 -19.78 -1.53
C LYS A 6 5.04 -19.37 -1.24
N VAL A 7 4.77 -19.01 0.00
CA VAL A 7 3.45 -18.56 0.45
C VAL A 7 3.42 -17.04 0.52
N VAL A 8 2.46 -16.44 -0.17
CA VAL A 8 2.25 -14.99 -0.25
C VAL A 8 0.88 -14.64 0.35
N ALA A 9 0.87 -13.92 1.46
CA ALA A 9 -0.34 -13.44 2.14
C ALA A 9 -0.57 -11.96 1.84
N ILE A 10 -1.77 -11.59 1.37
CA ILE A 10 -2.08 -10.24 0.86
C ILE A 10 -3.35 -9.71 1.51
N THR A 11 -3.29 -8.54 2.15
CA THR A 11 -4.47 -7.80 2.64
C THR A 11 -5.01 -6.84 1.57
N GLY A 12 -6.34 -6.63 1.53
CA GLY A 12 -6.96 -5.89 0.42
C GLY A 12 -6.75 -6.61 -0.91
N GLY A 13 -6.81 -7.95 -0.90
CA GLY A 13 -6.39 -8.81 -1.99
C GLY A 13 -7.46 -9.15 -3.02
N ALA A 14 -8.73 -8.80 -2.77
CA ALA A 14 -9.83 -9.19 -3.65
C ALA A 14 -9.91 -8.38 -4.96
N ARG A 15 -9.22 -7.24 -5.03
CA ARG A 15 -9.29 -6.31 -6.18
C ARG A 15 -8.06 -5.41 -6.29
N GLY A 16 -8.00 -4.65 -7.39
CA GLY A 16 -7.00 -3.59 -7.59
C GLY A 16 -5.56 -4.07 -7.50
N ILE A 17 -4.73 -3.33 -6.77
CA ILE A 17 -3.30 -3.60 -6.63
C ILE A 17 -3.05 -4.94 -5.94
N GLY A 18 -3.81 -5.26 -4.87
CA GLY A 18 -3.66 -6.51 -4.14
C GLY A 18 -3.91 -7.74 -5.02
N LEU A 19 -5.00 -7.73 -5.81
CA LEU A 19 -5.30 -8.80 -6.75
C LEU A 19 -4.26 -8.92 -7.86
N ALA A 20 -3.78 -7.79 -8.38
CA ALA A 20 -2.73 -7.79 -9.40
C ALA A 20 -1.40 -8.35 -8.87
N MET A 21 -1.06 -8.06 -7.60
CA MET A 21 0.09 -8.69 -6.93
C MET A 21 -0.11 -10.19 -6.77
N ALA A 22 -1.30 -10.64 -6.35
CA ALA A 22 -1.62 -12.06 -6.26
C ALA A 22 -1.40 -12.77 -7.60
N GLN A 23 -1.93 -12.21 -8.69
CA GLN A 23 -1.75 -12.74 -10.05
C GLN A 23 -0.26 -12.81 -10.44
N ALA A 24 0.51 -11.76 -10.15
CA ALA A 24 1.91 -11.68 -10.52
C ALA A 24 2.80 -12.66 -9.73
N PHE A 25 2.51 -12.88 -8.44
CA PHE A 25 3.18 -13.89 -7.61
C PHE A 25 2.78 -15.32 -8.01
N HIS A 26 1.48 -15.56 -8.22
CA HIS A 26 0.97 -16.87 -8.63
C HIS A 26 1.55 -17.30 -9.97
N ALA A 27 1.64 -16.39 -10.94
CA ALA A 27 2.27 -16.65 -12.25
C ALA A 27 3.75 -17.06 -12.15
N ARG A 28 4.37 -16.85 -10.99
CA ARG A 28 5.75 -17.25 -10.66
C ARG A 28 5.82 -18.45 -9.70
N GLY A 29 4.69 -19.15 -9.50
CA GLY A 29 4.60 -20.39 -8.74
C GLY A 29 4.24 -20.25 -7.26
N ALA A 30 3.90 -19.04 -6.78
CA ALA A 30 3.51 -18.83 -5.39
C ALA A 30 2.14 -19.41 -5.06
N GLN A 31 1.98 -19.89 -3.83
CA GLN A 31 0.69 -20.16 -3.19
C GLN A 31 0.14 -18.86 -2.59
N ILE A 32 -1.14 -18.58 -2.79
CA ILE A 32 -1.74 -17.28 -2.50
C ILE A 32 -2.75 -17.38 -1.36
N ALA A 33 -2.62 -16.51 -0.35
CA ALA A 33 -3.66 -16.23 0.64
C ALA A 33 -4.12 -14.79 0.50
N LEU A 34 -5.44 -14.58 0.40
CA LEU A 34 -6.06 -13.27 0.27
C LEU A 34 -6.95 -12.95 1.46
N ALA A 35 -6.86 -11.74 1.97
CA ALA A 35 -7.82 -11.19 2.91
C ALA A 35 -8.35 -9.86 2.41
N ASP A 36 -9.66 -9.64 2.55
CA ASP A 36 -10.33 -8.39 2.22
C ASP A 36 -11.61 -8.26 3.06
N LEU A 37 -12.20 -7.07 3.11
CA LEU A 37 -13.52 -6.89 3.74
C LEU A 37 -14.62 -7.65 3.02
N ASP A 38 -14.45 -7.88 1.71
CA ASP A 38 -15.41 -8.59 0.86
C ASP A 38 -14.70 -9.22 -0.34
N GLY A 39 -15.23 -10.37 -0.80
CA GLY A 39 -14.82 -11.04 -2.05
C GLY A 39 -13.50 -11.79 -2.03
N ALA A 40 -12.80 -11.87 -0.90
CA ALA A 40 -11.50 -12.54 -0.81
C ALA A 40 -11.58 -14.04 -1.14
N GLU A 41 -12.62 -14.73 -0.65
CA GLU A 41 -12.84 -16.16 -0.90
C GLU A 41 -13.08 -16.45 -2.38
N ALA A 42 -13.88 -15.62 -3.05
CA ALA A 42 -14.15 -15.77 -4.48
C ALA A 42 -12.90 -15.47 -5.32
N ALA A 43 -12.14 -14.43 -4.96
CA ALA A 43 -10.90 -14.09 -5.65
C ALA A 43 -9.81 -15.16 -5.49
N ALA A 44 -9.71 -15.78 -4.32
CA ALA A 44 -8.72 -16.81 -4.03
C ALA A 44 -8.95 -18.11 -4.82
N GLN A 45 -10.18 -18.41 -5.25
CA GLN A 45 -10.49 -19.59 -6.07
C GLN A 45 -9.69 -19.61 -7.38
N ALA A 46 -9.39 -18.45 -7.97
CA ALA A 46 -8.59 -18.38 -9.19
C ALA A 46 -7.14 -18.84 -9.01
N PHE A 47 -6.69 -19.03 -7.79
CA PHE A 47 -5.32 -19.41 -7.41
C PHE A 47 -5.25 -20.77 -6.69
N ASP A 48 -6.37 -21.48 -6.55
CA ASP A 48 -6.51 -22.62 -5.62
C ASP A 48 -5.98 -22.26 -4.19
N GLY A 49 -6.17 -20.97 -3.82
CA GLY A 49 -5.60 -20.37 -2.65
C GLY A 49 -6.57 -20.23 -1.47
N LEU A 50 -6.10 -19.65 -0.38
CA LEU A 50 -6.91 -19.34 0.80
C LEU A 50 -7.51 -17.92 0.66
N GLY A 51 -8.83 -17.79 0.80
CA GLY A 51 -9.53 -16.52 0.95
C GLY A 51 -10.12 -16.37 2.35
N MET A 52 -10.10 -15.17 2.91
CA MET A 52 -10.71 -14.86 4.20
C MET A 52 -11.29 -13.47 4.25
N THR A 53 -12.58 -13.35 4.61
CA THR A 53 -13.17 -12.05 4.95
C THR A 53 -12.53 -11.53 6.24
N MET A 54 -11.91 -10.33 6.17
CA MET A 54 -11.13 -9.77 7.26
C MET A 54 -11.13 -8.25 7.26
N ASP A 55 -11.34 -7.66 8.43
CA ASP A 55 -11.09 -6.24 8.69
C ASP A 55 -9.70 -6.06 9.34
N VAL A 56 -8.80 -5.34 8.66
CA VAL A 56 -7.44 -5.07 9.16
C VAL A 56 -7.41 -4.19 10.42
N THR A 57 -8.54 -3.55 10.77
CA THR A 57 -8.67 -2.78 12.01
C THR A 57 -8.88 -3.67 13.23
N VAL A 58 -9.25 -4.95 13.03
CA VAL A 58 -9.50 -5.94 14.09
C VAL A 58 -8.29 -6.86 14.23
N GLU A 59 -7.46 -6.63 15.23
CA GLU A 59 -6.19 -7.37 15.42
C GLU A 59 -6.38 -8.90 15.46
N GLY A 60 -7.43 -9.38 16.12
CA GLY A 60 -7.70 -10.83 16.20
C GLY A 60 -7.97 -11.47 14.84
N GLN A 61 -8.59 -10.73 13.89
CA GLN A 61 -8.80 -11.23 12.54
C GLN A 61 -7.49 -11.27 11.74
N VAL A 62 -6.59 -10.31 11.94
CA VAL A 62 -5.26 -10.32 11.31
C VAL A 62 -4.43 -11.51 11.83
N ALA A 63 -4.46 -11.76 13.14
CA ALA A 63 -3.82 -12.92 13.74
C ALA A 63 -4.38 -14.23 13.17
N GLU A 64 -5.71 -14.35 13.07
CA GLU A 64 -6.40 -15.52 12.52
C GLU A 64 -6.03 -15.74 11.04
N PHE A 65 -5.95 -14.68 10.24
CA PHE A 65 -5.53 -14.78 8.84
C PHE A 65 -4.13 -15.37 8.70
N VAL A 66 -3.16 -14.88 9.49
CA VAL A 66 -1.79 -15.41 9.49
C VAL A 66 -1.80 -16.89 9.87
N GLN A 67 -2.48 -17.26 10.98
CA GLN A 67 -2.55 -18.64 11.46
C GLN A 67 -3.21 -19.59 10.45
N LYS A 68 -4.34 -19.18 9.85
CA LYS A 68 -5.04 -19.99 8.83
C LYS A 68 -4.20 -20.15 7.57
N THR A 69 -3.50 -19.09 7.15
CA THR A 69 -2.59 -19.16 6.01
C THR A 69 -1.48 -20.17 6.25
N GLU A 70 -0.81 -20.10 7.40
CA GLU A 70 0.29 -21.01 7.73
C GLU A 70 -0.19 -22.46 7.91
N ALA A 71 -1.38 -22.66 8.44
CA ALA A 71 -1.96 -24.00 8.58
C ALA A 71 -2.36 -24.63 7.24
N ALA A 72 -2.86 -23.83 6.29
CA ALA A 72 -3.38 -24.33 5.01
C ALA A 72 -2.32 -24.43 3.91
N LEU A 73 -1.42 -23.44 3.81
CA LEU A 73 -0.47 -23.29 2.70
C LEU A 73 0.99 -23.48 3.12
N GLY A 74 1.27 -23.41 4.41
CA GLY A 74 2.64 -23.40 4.94
C GLY A 74 3.12 -22.02 5.37
N PRO A 75 4.36 -21.93 5.84
CA PRO A 75 4.89 -20.72 6.42
C PRO A 75 4.92 -19.55 5.42
N ILE A 76 4.49 -18.36 5.87
CA ILE A 76 4.42 -17.17 5.03
C ILE A 76 5.84 -16.67 4.69
N ASP A 77 6.18 -16.62 3.40
CA ASP A 77 7.43 -16.07 2.90
C ASP A 77 7.32 -14.59 2.56
N VAL A 78 6.15 -14.15 2.07
CA VAL A 78 5.88 -12.75 1.70
C VAL A 78 4.57 -12.31 2.33
N TYR A 79 4.59 -11.22 3.08
CA TYR A 79 3.38 -10.58 3.58
C TYR A 79 3.21 -9.22 2.89
N VAL A 80 2.06 -9.02 2.23
CA VAL A 80 1.73 -7.77 1.53
C VAL A 80 0.63 -7.04 2.28
N SER A 81 1.00 -5.98 2.99
CA SER A 81 0.07 -5.04 3.61
C SER A 81 -0.38 -4.03 2.55
N ASN A 82 -1.50 -4.33 1.89
CA ASN A 82 -2.03 -3.52 0.81
C ASN A 82 -3.38 -2.88 1.14
N ALA A 83 -4.15 -3.40 2.08
CA ALA A 83 -5.41 -2.78 2.50
C ALA A 83 -5.23 -1.29 2.81
N GLY A 84 -6.12 -0.45 2.28
CA GLY A 84 -6.03 1.00 2.46
C GLY A 84 -7.32 1.71 2.11
N VAL A 85 -7.51 2.90 2.69
CA VAL A 85 -8.66 3.78 2.43
C VAL A 85 -8.18 5.19 2.11
N LEU A 86 -8.89 5.86 1.21
CA LEU A 86 -8.69 7.27 0.90
C LEU A 86 -9.72 8.10 1.70
N MET A 87 -9.26 8.86 2.70
CA MET A 87 -10.07 9.83 3.42
C MET A 87 -9.70 11.23 2.95
N THR A 88 -10.71 11.99 2.55
CA THR A 88 -10.58 13.33 2.00
C THR A 88 -10.90 14.41 3.03
N ASP A 89 -10.61 15.66 2.69
CA ASP A 89 -10.90 16.85 3.49
C ASP A 89 -12.35 17.37 3.29
N GLU A 90 -13.22 16.55 2.67
CA GLU A 90 -14.62 16.93 2.43
C GLU A 90 -15.39 17.21 3.74
N PRO A 91 -16.45 18.04 3.66
CA PRO A 91 -16.94 18.75 2.47
C PRO A 91 -16.25 20.10 2.20
N SER A 92 -15.42 20.57 3.11
CA SER A 92 -14.87 21.95 3.09
C SER A 92 -13.59 22.10 2.25
N TRP A 93 -12.92 20.97 1.92
CA TRP A 93 -11.58 20.96 1.33
C TRP A 93 -10.55 21.75 2.13
N ASP A 94 -10.79 21.80 3.44
CA ASP A 94 -9.88 22.35 4.44
C ASP A 94 -9.09 21.21 5.06
N ALA A 95 -7.78 21.32 5.10
CA ALA A 95 -6.90 20.27 5.65
C ALA A 95 -7.20 19.89 7.11
N ALA A 96 -7.90 20.73 7.85
CA ALA A 96 -8.41 20.45 9.18
C ALA A 96 -9.91 20.05 9.20
N GLY A 97 -10.57 19.96 8.04
CA GLY A 97 -12.01 19.77 7.93
C GLY A 97 -12.49 18.33 8.06
N ALA A 98 -11.63 17.34 7.87
CA ALA A 98 -11.98 15.94 8.06
C ALA A 98 -12.32 15.64 9.53
N THR A 99 -13.36 14.82 9.75
CA THR A 99 -13.79 14.44 11.10
C THR A 99 -12.76 13.56 11.84
N ASP A 100 -12.79 13.57 13.17
CA ASP A 100 -11.94 12.68 13.97
C ASP A 100 -12.16 11.20 13.60
N ALA A 101 -13.39 10.81 13.28
CA ALA A 101 -13.70 9.45 12.84
C ALA A 101 -12.99 9.11 11.52
N ASN A 102 -12.93 10.03 10.55
CA ASN A 102 -12.20 9.83 9.29
C ASN A 102 -10.69 9.76 9.53
N TRP A 103 -10.16 10.59 10.41
CA TRP A 103 -8.76 10.53 10.84
C TRP A 103 -8.43 9.18 11.46
N GLN A 104 -9.26 8.74 12.41
CA GLN A 104 -9.07 7.47 13.11
C GLN A 104 -9.16 6.29 12.15
N LEU A 105 -10.16 6.26 11.27
CA LEU A 105 -10.30 5.18 10.28
C LEU A 105 -9.09 5.13 9.33
N ALA A 106 -8.63 6.28 8.82
CA ALA A 106 -7.43 6.35 7.99
C ALA A 106 -6.21 5.79 8.72
N PHE A 107 -6.03 6.14 9.99
CA PHE A 107 -4.93 5.68 10.82
C PHE A 107 -4.99 4.17 11.07
N GLU A 108 -6.17 3.66 11.46
CA GLU A 108 -6.38 2.24 11.76
C GLU A 108 -6.17 1.35 10.54
N VAL A 109 -6.62 1.77 9.36
CA VAL A 109 -6.49 0.97 8.14
C VAL A 109 -5.10 1.15 7.51
N ASN A 110 -4.68 2.40 7.22
CA ASN A 110 -3.50 2.65 6.40
C ASN A 110 -2.18 2.43 7.14
N LEU A 111 -2.16 2.51 8.48
CA LEU A 111 -0.98 2.30 9.30
C LEU A 111 -1.11 1.09 10.21
N MET A 112 -2.12 1.08 11.10
CA MET A 112 -2.21 0.02 12.12
C MET A 112 -2.47 -1.35 11.51
N GLY A 113 -3.13 -1.44 10.35
CA GLY A 113 -3.23 -2.68 9.57
C GLY A 113 -1.87 -3.26 9.22
N ALA A 114 -0.91 -2.43 8.78
CA ALA A 114 0.46 -2.87 8.50
C ALA A 114 1.22 -3.26 9.78
N VAL A 115 1.04 -2.50 10.87
CA VAL A 115 1.65 -2.81 12.18
C VAL A 115 1.16 -4.17 12.69
N ARG A 116 -0.15 -4.44 12.64
CA ARG A 116 -0.74 -5.73 13.03
C ARG A 116 -0.21 -6.86 12.14
N GLY A 117 -0.17 -6.65 10.82
CA GLY A 117 0.41 -7.62 9.88
C GLY A 117 1.84 -7.98 10.23
N ALA A 118 2.70 -7.00 10.50
CA ALA A 118 4.07 -7.24 10.90
C ALA A 118 4.17 -7.96 12.24
N ARG A 119 3.34 -7.58 13.23
CA ARG A 119 3.31 -8.21 14.57
C ARG A 119 3.05 -9.71 14.51
N HIS A 120 2.18 -10.15 13.60
CA HIS A 120 1.78 -11.55 13.52
C HIS A 120 2.58 -12.36 12.49
N ALA A 121 3.04 -11.76 11.38
CA ALA A 121 3.79 -12.49 10.35
C ALA A 121 5.31 -12.55 10.62
N TRP A 122 5.89 -11.45 11.15
CA TRP A 122 7.33 -11.35 11.34
C TRP A 122 7.94 -12.40 12.28
N PRO A 123 7.35 -12.76 13.43
CA PRO A 123 7.95 -13.75 14.32
C PRO A 123 8.23 -15.07 13.60
N GLY A 124 7.27 -15.62 12.86
CA GLY A 124 7.45 -16.84 12.10
C GLY A 124 8.49 -16.71 10.97
N MET A 125 8.53 -15.56 10.28
CA MET A 125 9.56 -15.28 9.28
C MET A 125 10.96 -15.25 9.92
N ARG A 126 11.10 -14.57 11.06
CA ARG A 126 12.37 -14.45 11.79
C ARG A 126 12.92 -15.81 12.24
N GLU A 127 12.09 -16.68 12.76
CA GLU A 127 12.49 -18.03 13.18
C GLU A 127 13.05 -18.86 12.03
N ARG A 128 12.68 -18.56 10.78
CA ARG A 128 13.15 -19.22 9.57
C ARG A 128 14.32 -18.49 8.90
N GLY A 129 14.84 -17.43 9.53
CA GLY A 129 16.01 -16.67 9.03
C GLY A 129 15.64 -15.53 8.08
N GLY A 130 14.37 -15.12 8.03
CA GLY A 130 13.93 -13.95 7.28
C GLY A 130 12.65 -14.14 6.47
N GLY A 131 12.25 -13.07 5.76
CA GLY A 131 11.08 -13.02 4.92
C GLY A 131 10.98 -11.69 4.18
N ILE A 132 9.89 -11.48 3.46
CA ILE A 132 9.64 -10.26 2.71
C ILE A 132 8.38 -9.59 3.24
N PHE A 133 8.47 -8.30 3.61
CA PHE A 133 7.33 -7.50 4.03
C PHE A 133 7.13 -6.34 3.05
N VAL A 134 6.00 -6.35 2.33
CA VAL A 134 5.64 -5.31 1.37
C VAL A 134 4.58 -4.40 1.99
N ILE A 135 4.81 -3.09 1.98
CA ILE A 135 3.82 -2.09 2.40
C ILE A 135 3.41 -1.25 1.20
N VAL A 136 2.13 -1.32 0.84
CA VAL A 136 1.57 -0.44 -0.19
C VAL A 136 1.20 0.90 0.45
N ALA A 137 2.18 1.81 0.43
CA ALA A 137 2.00 3.18 0.87
C ALA A 137 1.29 4.04 -0.20
N SER A 138 1.95 5.03 -0.73
CA SER A 138 1.52 5.92 -1.82
C SER A 138 2.61 6.96 -2.07
N ALA A 139 2.66 7.56 -3.25
CA ALA A 139 3.40 8.80 -3.47
C ALA A 139 2.95 9.93 -2.52
N ALA A 140 1.71 9.90 -2.03
CA ALA A 140 1.23 10.78 -0.97
C ALA A 140 2.00 10.63 0.36
N GLY A 141 2.66 9.50 0.58
CA GLY A 141 3.54 9.26 1.75
C GLY A 141 4.93 9.88 1.61
N LEU A 142 5.33 10.22 0.40
CA LEU A 142 6.58 10.91 0.09
C LEU A 142 6.36 12.39 -0.23
N LEU A 143 5.20 12.73 -0.79
CA LEU A 143 4.85 14.07 -1.27
C LEU A 143 3.70 14.67 -0.46
N ALA A 144 2.53 14.82 -1.07
CA ALA A 144 1.25 15.14 -0.44
C ALA A 144 0.11 14.92 -1.44
N GLN A 145 -1.04 14.46 -0.96
CA GLN A 145 -2.29 14.45 -1.70
C GLN A 145 -3.11 15.67 -1.28
N ILE A 146 -3.25 16.66 -2.18
CA ILE A 146 -4.07 17.86 -1.92
C ILE A 146 -5.54 17.42 -1.75
N GLY A 147 -6.22 17.92 -0.72
CA GLY A 147 -7.61 17.58 -0.43
C GLY A 147 -7.80 16.28 0.35
N ALA A 148 -6.72 15.68 0.86
CA ALA A 148 -6.75 14.44 1.63
C ALA A 148 -5.67 14.42 2.71
N ALA A 149 -5.79 15.27 3.71
CA ALA A 149 -4.81 15.39 4.80
C ALA A 149 -4.71 14.10 5.64
N PRO A 150 -5.82 13.42 6.04
CA PRO A 150 -5.73 12.15 6.77
C PRO A 150 -5.00 11.07 5.97
N TYR A 151 -5.29 10.97 4.67
CA TYR A 151 -4.60 10.03 3.78
C TYR A 151 -3.11 10.35 3.68
N THR A 152 -2.75 11.61 3.41
CA THR A 152 -1.37 12.06 3.33
C THR A 152 -0.59 11.74 4.60
N ALA A 153 -1.13 12.10 5.76
CA ALA A 153 -0.47 11.89 7.05
C ALA A 153 -0.26 10.40 7.33
N THR A 154 -1.29 9.57 7.11
CA THR A 154 -1.21 8.13 7.37
C THR A 154 -0.30 7.39 6.39
N LYS A 155 -0.22 7.84 5.12
CA LYS A 155 0.72 7.27 4.14
C LYS A 155 2.18 7.68 4.43
N HIS A 156 2.44 8.88 4.96
CA HIS A 156 3.77 9.22 5.52
C HIS A 156 4.12 8.34 6.71
N ALA A 157 3.16 8.11 7.62
CA ALA A 157 3.37 7.21 8.75
C ALA A 157 3.66 5.76 8.30
N ALA A 158 3.00 5.28 7.24
CA ALA A 158 3.26 3.95 6.67
C ALA A 158 4.68 3.84 6.06
N VAL A 159 5.17 4.89 5.38
CA VAL A 159 6.57 4.96 4.90
C VAL A 159 7.53 4.91 6.08
N ALA A 160 7.32 5.75 7.10
CA ALA A 160 8.17 5.78 8.30
C ALA A 160 8.16 4.43 9.05
N PHE A 161 7.02 3.73 9.08
CA PHE A 161 6.93 2.39 9.65
C PHE A 161 7.71 1.36 8.80
N ALA A 162 7.62 1.43 7.47
CA ALA A 162 8.42 0.58 6.58
C ALA A 162 9.93 0.78 6.80
N GLU A 163 10.39 2.04 6.90
CA GLU A 163 11.79 2.36 7.25
C GLU A 163 12.18 1.78 8.60
N SER A 164 11.32 1.95 9.61
CA SER A 164 11.56 1.43 10.96
C SER A 164 11.69 -0.10 10.98
N LEU A 165 10.85 -0.82 10.23
CA LEU A 165 10.96 -2.27 10.08
C LEU A 165 12.27 -2.68 9.40
N SER A 166 12.65 -1.98 8.32
CA SER A 166 13.89 -2.23 7.59
C SER A 166 15.13 -2.01 8.47
N ILE A 167 15.14 -0.92 9.23
CA ILE A 167 16.24 -0.58 10.15
C ILE A 167 16.33 -1.60 11.29
N ALA A 168 15.19 -1.97 11.88
CA ALA A 168 15.17 -2.82 13.06
C ALA A 168 15.48 -4.30 12.76
N HIS A 169 15.11 -4.78 11.57
CA HIS A 169 15.06 -6.22 11.26
C HIS A 169 15.78 -6.60 9.97
N GLY A 170 16.37 -5.66 9.25
CA GLY A 170 17.12 -5.96 8.02
C GLY A 170 18.26 -6.94 8.25
N ASP A 171 19.00 -6.77 9.34
CA ASP A 171 20.11 -7.68 9.73
C ASP A 171 19.60 -9.06 10.22
N ASP A 172 18.33 -9.14 10.64
CA ASP A 172 17.65 -10.39 11.00
C ASP A 172 17.04 -11.12 9.76
N GLY A 173 17.27 -10.59 8.55
CA GLY A 173 16.83 -11.18 7.29
C GLY A 173 15.48 -10.70 6.77
N LEU A 174 14.88 -9.64 7.34
CA LEU A 174 13.66 -9.03 6.81
C LEU A 174 13.98 -8.10 5.63
N GLN A 175 13.51 -8.46 4.44
CA GLN A 175 13.47 -7.54 3.31
C GLN A 175 12.18 -6.73 3.36
N VAL A 176 12.28 -5.41 3.39
CA VAL A 176 11.12 -4.52 3.34
C VAL A 176 11.07 -3.80 2.01
N VAL A 177 9.88 -3.79 1.36
CA VAL A 177 9.61 -3.02 0.14
C VAL A 177 8.44 -2.08 0.40
N CYS A 178 8.67 -0.79 0.20
CA CYS A 178 7.67 0.26 0.31
C CYS A 178 7.21 0.69 -1.09
N VAL A 179 5.95 0.38 -1.43
CA VAL A 179 5.38 0.66 -2.76
C VAL A 179 4.67 2.00 -2.71
N CYS A 180 5.11 2.96 -3.54
CA CYS A 180 4.64 4.34 -3.52
C CYS A 180 4.06 4.79 -4.88
N PRO A 181 2.90 4.26 -5.30
CA PRO A 181 2.25 4.67 -6.54
C PRO A 181 1.59 6.05 -6.44
N GLN A 182 1.44 6.74 -7.58
CA GLN A 182 0.50 7.83 -7.80
C GLN A 182 -0.85 7.27 -8.26
N GLY A 183 -1.42 7.78 -9.36
CA GLY A 183 -2.69 7.30 -9.90
C GLY A 183 -2.61 5.86 -10.43
N VAL A 184 -3.45 4.98 -9.88
CA VAL A 184 -3.60 3.58 -10.32
C VAL A 184 -5.06 3.33 -10.63
N ARG A 185 -5.35 2.69 -11.75
CA ARG A 185 -6.72 2.37 -12.19
C ARG A 185 -7.37 1.34 -11.26
N THR A 186 -7.95 1.83 -10.18
CA THR A 186 -8.64 1.03 -9.16
C THR A 186 -9.93 1.73 -8.74
N ALA A 187 -10.79 1.02 -8.00
CA ALA A 187 -12.00 1.61 -7.44
C ALA A 187 -11.72 2.82 -6.51
N MET A 188 -10.53 2.90 -5.90
CA MET A 188 -10.13 4.03 -5.06
C MET A 188 -9.95 5.33 -5.86
N LEU A 189 -9.59 5.24 -7.14
CA LEU A 189 -9.49 6.40 -8.03
C LEU A 189 -10.86 6.94 -8.43
N GLY A 190 -11.93 6.14 -8.30
CA GLY A 190 -13.29 6.47 -8.74
C GLY A 190 -13.40 6.61 -10.27
N ASP A 191 -14.40 7.37 -10.71
CA ASP A 191 -14.71 7.59 -12.12
C ASP A 191 -13.85 8.71 -12.76
N SER A 192 -12.79 9.16 -12.11
CA SER A 192 -11.93 10.20 -12.64
C SER A 192 -11.06 9.65 -13.78
N GLU A 193 -11.35 10.03 -15.02
CA GLU A 193 -10.61 9.58 -16.20
C GLU A 193 -9.13 10.00 -16.17
N ASP A 194 -8.84 11.15 -15.57
CA ASP A 194 -7.50 11.72 -15.49
C ASP A 194 -6.82 11.58 -14.12
N GLY A 195 -7.51 10.96 -13.14
CA GLY A 195 -6.97 10.71 -11.80
C GLY A 195 -6.72 11.94 -10.93
N GLY A 196 -7.20 13.12 -11.34
CA GLY A 196 -7.01 14.33 -10.56
C GLY A 196 -5.53 14.65 -10.28
N ILE A 197 -5.24 14.95 -9.02
CA ILE A 197 -3.85 15.20 -8.56
C ILE A 197 -3.00 13.94 -8.64
N ALA A 198 -3.58 12.77 -8.35
CA ALA A 198 -2.86 11.52 -8.42
C ALA A 198 -2.45 11.14 -9.85
N GLY A 199 -3.16 11.65 -10.86
CA GLY A 199 -2.92 11.36 -12.27
C GLY A 199 -1.94 12.31 -12.97
N VAL A 200 -1.23 13.18 -12.27
CA VAL A 200 -0.34 14.20 -12.85
C VAL A 200 0.75 13.63 -13.78
N ASP A 201 1.23 12.44 -13.49
CA ASP A 201 2.20 11.70 -14.32
C ASP A 201 1.55 10.52 -15.07
N GLY A 202 0.24 10.57 -15.23
CA GLY A 202 -0.57 9.52 -15.83
C GLY A 202 -1.13 8.52 -14.81
N ILE A 203 -1.99 7.65 -15.32
CA ILE A 203 -2.60 6.55 -14.54
C ILE A 203 -1.99 5.24 -15.03
N VAL A 204 -1.47 4.45 -14.11
CA VAL A 204 -0.95 3.11 -14.43
C VAL A 204 -1.96 2.02 -14.09
N GLU A 205 -1.86 0.87 -14.74
CA GLU A 205 -2.64 -0.31 -14.41
C GLU A 205 -2.11 -0.99 -13.14
N PRO A 206 -2.96 -1.65 -12.34
CA PRO A 206 -2.53 -2.39 -11.16
C PRO A 206 -1.42 -3.42 -11.43
N SER A 207 -1.43 -4.03 -12.62
CA SER A 207 -0.39 -4.97 -13.07
C SER A 207 0.99 -4.34 -13.18
N ALA A 208 1.08 -3.07 -13.58
CA ALA A 208 2.36 -2.35 -13.62
C ALA A 208 2.91 -2.12 -12.21
N VAL A 209 2.03 -1.80 -11.24
CA VAL A 209 2.43 -1.69 -9.82
C VAL A 209 2.97 -3.02 -9.31
N ALA A 210 2.28 -4.12 -9.58
CA ALA A 210 2.72 -5.46 -9.20
C ALA A 210 4.09 -5.80 -9.79
N GLN A 211 4.32 -5.51 -11.08
CA GLN A 211 5.59 -5.78 -11.73
C GLN A 211 6.76 -4.97 -11.13
N VAL A 212 6.55 -3.67 -10.88
CA VAL A 212 7.57 -2.81 -10.24
C VAL A 212 7.87 -3.29 -8.81
N THR A 213 6.85 -3.77 -8.09
CA THR A 213 7.04 -4.37 -6.76
C THR A 213 7.91 -5.62 -6.82
N LEU A 214 7.65 -6.53 -7.75
CA LEU A 214 8.44 -7.74 -7.93
C LEU A 214 9.88 -7.41 -8.32
N THR A 215 10.09 -6.43 -9.19
CA THR A 215 11.43 -5.94 -9.55
C THR A 215 12.17 -5.41 -8.33
N ALA A 216 11.49 -4.58 -7.49
CA ALA A 216 12.10 -4.06 -6.26
C ALA A 216 12.50 -5.17 -5.27
N ILE A 217 11.69 -6.24 -5.18
CA ILE A 217 12.04 -7.42 -4.36
C ILE A 217 13.30 -8.12 -4.93
N GLU A 218 13.36 -8.33 -6.25
CA GLU A 218 14.48 -8.99 -6.91
C GLU A 218 15.79 -8.20 -6.81
N GLU A 219 15.69 -6.87 -6.94
CA GLU A 219 16.83 -5.95 -6.85
C GLU A 219 17.18 -5.57 -5.41
N LYS A 220 16.38 -6.01 -4.43
CA LYS A 220 16.51 -5.66 -3.00
C LYS A 220 16.52 -4.15 -2.75
N THR A 221 15.72 -3.40 -3.53
CA THR A 221 15.52 -1.97 -3.33
C THR A 221 14.37 -1.73 -2.34
N PHE A 222 14.52 -0.68 -1.52
CA PHE A 222 13.50 -0.35 -0.51
C PHE A 222 12.24 0.25 -1.14
N PHE A 223 12.39 1.17 -2.10
CA PHE A 223 11.25 1.77 -2.78
C PHE A 223 10.90 1.06 -4.09
N ALA A 224 9.61 0.80 -4.27
CA ALA A 224 9.01 0.47 -5.55
C ALA A 224 8.19 1.68 -6.03
N LEU A 225 8.67 2.37 -7.06
CA LEU A 225 8.08 3.59 -7.60
C LEU A 225 7.49 3.34 -9.00
N PRO A 226 6.20 3.01 -9.11
CA PRO A 226 5.55 2.81 -10.42
C PRO A 226 5.53 4.07 -11.29
N HIS A 227 5.69 5.25 -10.68
CA HIS A 227 5.86 6.54 -11.34
C HIS A 227 7.25 7.09 -11.01
N PRO A 228 8.24 6.95 -11.90
CA PRO A 228 9.64 7.29 -11.60
C PRO A 228 9.87 8.73 -11.17
N ASN A 229 9.07 9.69 -11.68
CA ASN A 229 9.16 11.11 -11.32
C ASN A 229 8.97 11.39 -9.83
N VAL A 230 8.36 10.45 -9.09
CA VAL A 230 8.17 10.59 -7.63
C VAL A 230 9.51 10.77 -6.91
N ALA A 231 10.58 10.10 -7.35
CA ALA A 231 11.91 10.24 -6.76
C ALA A 231 12.47 11.67 -6.89
N ASP A 232 12.30 12.30 -8.06
CA ASP A 232 12.74 13.67 -8.30
C ASP A 232 11.91 14.66 -7.47
N TYR A 233 10.60 14.43 -7.37
CA TYR A 233 9.72 15.28 -6.55
C TYR A 233 10.06 15.19 -5.06
N GLU A 234 10.34 14.00 -4.56
CA GLU A 234 10.78 13.79 -3.17
C GLU A 234 12.10 14.52 -2.90
N THR A 235 13.08 14.37 -3.78
CA THR A 235 14.36 15.07 -3.70
C THR A 235 14.17 16.57 -3.67
N MET A 236 13.34 17.12 -4.56
CA MET A 236 13.02 18.56 -4.59
C MET A 236 12.30 18.99 -3.31
N ARG A 237 11.33 18.19 -2.82
CA ARG A 237 10.62 18.46 -1.57
C ARG A 237 11.56 18.48 -0.37
N ALA A 238 12.49 17.56 -0.29
CA ALA A 238 13.48 17.50 0.81
C ALA A 238 14.45 18.68 0.78
N GLY A 239 15.02 18.98 -0.39
CA GLY A 239 16.05 20.01 -0.54
C GLY A 239 15.53 21.45 -0.66
N GLN A 240 14.29 21.67 -1.10
CA GLN A 240 13.71 22.99 -1.39
C GLN A 240 12.28 23.11 -0.88
N ARG A 241 12.05 22.88 0.40
CA ARG A 241 10.73 22.77 1.03
C ARG A 241 9.79 23.95 0.74
N ASP A 242 10.26 25.18 0.90
CA ASP A 242 9.42 26.38 0.70
C ASP A 242 9.04 26.58 -0.76
N ARG A 243 9.96 26.31 -1.68
CA ARG A 243 9.69 26.33 -3.13
C ARG A 243 8.66 25.27 -3.50
N TRP A 244 8.82 24.06 -2.98
CA TRP A 244 7.88 22.96 -3.20
C TRP A 244 6.47 23.31 -2.67
N LEU A 245 6.36 23.82 -1.44
CA LEU A 245 5.08 24.28 -0.87
C LEU A 245 4.45 25.40 -1.71
N GLY A 246 5.27 26.33 -2.22
CA GLY A 246 4.82 27.39 -3.14
C GLY A 246 4.23 26.81 -4.43
N GLY A 247 4.87 25.81 -5.01
CA GLY A 247 4.40 25.05 -6.18
C GLY A 247 3.08 24.34 -5.92
N MET A 248 2.98 23.61 -4.80
CA MET A 248 1.77 22.88 -4.41
C MET A 248 0.58 23.83 -4.16
N ARG A 249 0.80 25.01 -3.56
CA ARG A 249 -0.25 26.04 -3.42
C ARG A 249 -0.73 26.55 -4.79
N LYS A 250 0.17 26.75 -5.73
CA LYS A 250 -0.18 27.16 -7.11
C LYS A 250 -0.98 26.06 -7.81
N PHE A 251 -0.55 24.80 -7.67
CA PHE A 251 -1.22 23.64 -8.23
C PHE A 251 -2.63 23.46 -7.65
N ARG A 252 -2.79 23.57 -6.32
CA ARG A 252 -4.10 23.55 -5.67
C ARG A 252 -5.04 24.61 -6.23
N ARG A 253 -4.56 25.88 -6.36
CA ARG A 253 -5.40 26.96 -6.93
C ARG A 253 -5.87 26.65 -8.35
N LYS A 254 -4.98 26.11 -9.20
CA LYS A 254 -5.31 25.72 -10.57
C LYS A 254 -6.44 24.68 -10.57
N ILE A 255 -6.27 23.59 -9.82
CA ILE A 255 -7.25 22.52 -9.78
C ILE A 255 -8.60 23.00 -9.22
N MET A 256 -8.59 23.78 -8.14
CA MET A 256 -9.83 24.35 -7.59
C MET A 256 -10.54 25.25 -8.58
N SER A 257 -9.81 26.02 -9.40
CA SER A 257 -10.44 26.88 -10.43
C SER A 257 -11.01 26.07 -11.61
N GLU A 258 -10.42 24.93 -11.95
CA GLU A 258 -10.85 24.10 -13.09
C GLU A 258 -11.97 23.13 -12.72
N ARG A 259 -11.98 22.61 -11.51
CA ARG A 259 -12.85 21.49 -11.09
C ARG A 259 -13.74 21.80 -9.89
N GLY A 260 -13.52 22.90 -9.17
CA GLY A 260 -14.19 23.22 -7.91
C GLY A 260 -13.81 22.29 -6.73
N ARG A 261 -13.00 21.26 -6.98
CA ARG A 261 -12.54 20.28 -5.98
C ARG A 261 -11.13 19.76 -6.30
N PRO A 262 -10.34 19.31 -5.30
CA PRO A 262 -8.97 18.80 -5.53
C PRO A 262 -8.92 17.34 -6.06
N ILE A 263 -9.96 16.58 -5.83
CA ILE A 263 -10.03 15.14 -6.17
C ILE A 263 -11.28 14.85 -6.98
#